data_7c2ab3dfae8eba91386a3f8e73d0435c
#
_entry.id   7c2ab3dfae8eba91386a3f8e73d0435c
#
_cell.length_a   1.000
_cell.length_b   1.000
_cell.length_c   1.000
_cell.angle_alpha   90.00
_cell.angle_beta   90.00
_cell.angle_gamma   90.00
#
_symmetry.space_group_name_H-M   'P 1'
#
loop_
_entity.id
_entity.type
_entity.pdbx_description
1 polymer ?
#
loop_
_entity_poly.entity_id
_entity_poly.type
_entity_poly.pdbx_seq_one_letter_code
_entity_poly.pdbx_strand_id
1 'polypeptide(L)'
;MKRITTLALVSILSASCLAQQHPGAEEFAAKAAAEHGLDQAEVISLLEDAKYKQSIVDAMTRPAEGKPWHEYRPIFITDKRINGGIKFWRKHEALIMQAAEKFGVDPQIIVAIIGGETNYGGNIGSYRVLDALTTLSFYYPDTGNDRSEFFSRELMNFMVLGSEEDIPIREAKGSYAGAMGLGQFMPSSYREYAVDLDGDGRRDLWSSMADIVGSVANYLHRHGWQYGQPVTSRAIVAEGADLDLVTRRNFKPEKTVADLAAKGFTPSVEVPADKPAAVTRLEEESGRTYWVTYKNFYDITPYNRSPLYAMAVYDLSQAILAGFAE
;
A
#
# COMPACT_ATOMS: atom_id res chain seq x y z
N MET A 1 61.59 48.62 -29.26
CA MET A 1 61.17 47.49 -28.40
C MET A 1 59.61 47.48 -28.32
N LYS A 2 58.97 46.63 -29.10
CA LYS A 2 57.51 46.52 -29.09
C LYS A 2 57.13 45.37 -28.14
N ARG A 3 56.34 45.63 -27.10
CA ARG A 3 55.81 44.64 -26.18
C ARG A 3 54.54 44.08 -26.81
N ILE A 4 54.50 42.78 -27.06
CA ILE A 4 53.33 42.01 -27.48
C ILE A 4 52.70 41.50 -26.21
N THR A 5 51.46 41.98 -25.93
CA THR A 5 50.63 41.50 -24.82
C THR A 5 49.77 40.38 -25.35
N THR A 6 50.07 39.16 -24.93
CA THR A 6 49.29 37.98 -25.28
C THR A 6 48.03 37.89 -24.34
N LEU A 7 46.85 38.06 -24.90
CA LEU A 7 45.58 37.88 -24.18
C LEU A 7 45.26 36.35 -24.17
N ALA A 8 45.31 35.75 -22.99
CA ALA A 8 44.87 34.37 -22.82
C ALA A 8 43.34 34.32 -22.69
N LEU A 9 42.68 33.74 -23.67
CA LEU A 9 41.23 33.46 -23.66
C LEU A 9 41.02 32.24 -22.77
N VAL A 10 40.47 32.42 -21.56
CA VAL A 10 40.03 31.34 -20.68
C VAL A 10 38.64 30.93 -21.14
N SER A 11 38.55 29.81 -21.86
CA SER A 11 37.27 29.16 -22.20
C SER A 11 36.74 28.47 -20.95
N ILE A 12 35.71 29.05 -20.33
CA ILE A 12 34.92 28.39 -19.28
C ILE A 12 34.06 27.36 -20.00
N LEU A 13 34.47 26.09 -19.97
CA LEU A 13 33.58 24.97 -20.29
C LEU A 13 32.54 24.86 -19.14
N SER A 14 31.38 25.40 -19.36
CA SER A 14 30.21 25.05 -18.58
C SER A 14 29.89 23.57 -18.84
N ALA A 15 30.18 22.69 -17.88
CA ALA A 15 29.68 21.34 -17.87
C ALA A 15 28.16 21.44 -17.70
N SER A 16 27.43 21.47 -18.82
CA SER A 16 26.02 21.25 -18.83
C SER A 16 25.81 19.85 -18.30
N CYS A 17 25.31 19.71 -17.07
CA CYS A 17 24.76 18.46 -16.57
C CYS A 17 23.63 18.13 -17.54
N LEU A 18 23.83 17.16 -18.44
CA LEU A 18 22.77 16.69 -19.33
C LEU A 18 21.68 16.13 -18.44
N ALA A 19 20.56 16.83 -18.37
CA ALA A 19 19.34 16.35 -17.70
C ALA A 19 18.96 14.99 -18.31
N GLN A 20 18.51 14.07 -17.48
CA GLN A 20 18.16 12.74 -17.95
C GLN A 20 16.82 12.84 -18.70
N GLN A 21 16.84 12.64 -20.02
CA GLN A 21 15.61 12.56 -20.80
C GLN A 21 15.01 11.16 -20.69
N HIS A 22 13.79 11.05 -20.15
CA HIS A 22 13.02 9.82 -20.12
C HIS A 22 12.26 9.63 -21.45
N PRO A 23 12.21 8.40 -22.01
CA PRO A 23 11.44 8.13 -23.23
C PRO A 23 9.96 8.51 -23.05
N GLY A 24 9.41 9.36 -23.91
CA GLY A 24 8.01 9.78 -23.83
C GLY A 24 7.70 10.87 -22.78
N ALA A 25 8.72 11.56 -22.23
CA ALA A 25 8.53 12.62 -21.24
C ALA A 25 7.64 13.77 -21.76
N GLU A 26 7.81 14.20 -23.01
CA GLU A 26 7.00 15.24 -23.65
C GLU A 26 5.54 14.83 -23.78
N GLU A 27 5.28 13.60 -24.20
CA GLU A 27 3.92 13.05 -24.29
C GLU A 27 3.26 12.96 -22.92
N PHE A 28 4.01 12.49 -21.93
CA PHE A 28 3.56 12.45 -20.53
C PHE A 28 3.19 13.85 -20.03
N ALA A 29 4.05 14.87 -20.25
CA ALA A 29 3.79 16.23 -19.81
C ALA A 29 2.57 16.83 -20.50
N ALA A 30 2.39 16.60 -21.80
CA ALA A 30 1.22 17.05 -22.53
C ALA A 30 -0.06 16.38 -22.00
N LYS A 31 -0.03 15.09 -21.68
CA LYS A 31 -1.14 14.35 -21.08
C LYS A 31 -1.46 14.86 -19.66
N ALA A 32 -0.45 15.09 -18.83
CA ALA A 32 -0.60 15.62 -17.48
C ALA A 32 -1.23 17.01 -17.48
N ALA A 33 -0.86 17.87 -18.43
CA ALA A 33 -1.50 19.18 -18.61
C ALA A 33 -2.96 19.05 -19.05
N ALA A 34 -3.26 18.17 -20.01
CA ALA A 34 -4.62 17.99 -20.53
C ALA A 34 -5.59 17.39 -19.50
N GLU A 35 -5.14 16.40 -18.72
CA GLU A 35 -5.98 15.66 -17.78
C GLU A 35 -6.07 16.31 -16.39
N HIS A 36 -5.01 17.00 -15.96
CA HIS A 36 -4.88 17.53 -14.59
C HIS A 36 -4.57 19.02 -14.50
N GLY A 37 -4.39 19.70 -15.63
CA GLY A 37 -4.07 21.15 -15.65
C GLY A 37 -2.67 21.48 -15.13
N LEU A 38 -1.75 20.50 -15.10
CA LEU A 38 -0.38 20.72 -14.67
C LEU A 38 0.40 21.55 -15.71
N ASP A 39 1.33 22.37 -15.23
CA ASP A 39 2.23 23.12 -16.13
C ASP A 39 3.22 22.17 -16.79
N GLN A 40 3.26 22.15 -18.13
CA GLN A 40 4.11 21.24 -18.89
C GLN A 40 5.59 21.46 -18.62
N ALA A 41 6.03 22.71 -18.45
CA ALA A 41 7.44 23.03 -18.22
C ALA A 41 7.87 22.55 -16.81
N GLU A 42 6.99 22.67 -15.82
CA GLU A 42 7.22 22.13 -14.49
C GLU A 42 7.29 20.61 -14.50
N VAL A 43 6.37 19.93 -15.17
CA VAL A 43 6.38 18.47 -15.32
C VAL A 43 7.69 18.00 -15.97
N ILE A 44 8.12 18.63 -17.05
CA ILE A 44 9.42 18.32 -17.70
C ILE A 44 10.57 18.54 -16.73
N SER A 45 10.59 19.66 -16.00
CA SER A 45 11.63 19.94 -14.99
C SER A 45 11.67 18.89 -13.87
N LEU A 46 10.52 18.36 -13.44
CA LEU A 46 10.45 17.26 -12.47
C LEU A 46 11.00 15.95 -13.06
N LEU A 47 10.66 15.65 -14.30
CA LEU A 47 11.17 14.45 -14.99
C LEU A 47 12.67 14.52 -15.25
N GLU A 48 13.22 15.70 -15.59
CA GLU A 48 14.66 15.91 -15.74
C GLU A 48 15.43 15.72 -14.43
N ASP A 49 14.82 16.04 -13.27
CA ASP A 49 15.38 15.80 -11.94
C ASP A 49 15.25 14.34 -11.49
N ALA A 50 14.27 13.60 -12.02
CA ALA A 50 14.02 12.21 -11.68
C ALA A 50 15.15 11.30 -12.19
N LYS A 51 15.52 10.31 -11.36
CA LYS A 51 16.63 9.39 -11.68
C LYS A 51 16.11 7.98 -11.89
N TYR A 52 16.44 7.38 -13.02
CA TYR A 52 16.30 5.96 -13.21
C TYR A 52 17.03 5.16 -12.11
N LYS A 53 16.41 4.14 -11.57
CA LYS A 53 16.96 3.27 -10.53
C LYS A 53 16.82 1.80 -10.90
N GLN A 54 17.92 1.15 -11.27
CA GLN A 54 17.93 -0.28 -11.57
C GLN A 54 17.43 -1.12 -10.38
N SER A 55 17.77 -0.72 -9.13
CA SER A 55 17.32 -1.43 -7.92
C SER A 55 15.80 -1.47 -7.75
N ILE A 56 15.07 -0.51 -8.32
CA ILE A 56 13.59 -0.49 -8.34
C ILE A 56 13.07 -1.55 -9.32
N VAL A 57 13.67 -1.61 -10.52
CA VAL A 57 13.34 -2.64 -11.52
C VAL A 57 13.61 -4.04 -10.97
N ASP A 58 14.76 -4.25 -10.31
CA ASP A 58 15.13 -5.52 -9.69
C ASP A 58 14.18 -5.91 -8.55
N ALA A 59 13.72 -4.95 -7.74
CA ALA A 59 12.77 -5.21 -6.67
C ALA A 59 11.40 -5.63 -7.24
N MET A 60 10.97 -5.01 -8.35
CA MET A 60 9.69 -5.29 -8.98
C MET A 60 9.61 -6.71 -9.57
N THR A 61 10.75 -7.32 -9.90
CA THR A 61 10.80 -8.70 -10.43
C THR A 61 10.78 -9.80 -9.36
N ARG A 62 10.77 -9.44 -8.04
CA ARG A 62 10.85 -10.40 -6.92
C ARG A 62 9.74 -10.21 -5.90
N PRO A 63 8.46 -10.37 -6.26
CA PRO A 63 7.36 -10.19 -5.33
C PRO A 63 7.36 -11.27 -4.24
N ALA A 64 7.08 -10.88 -3.00
CA ALA A 64 7.00 -11.79 -1.86
C ALA A 64 5.72 -12.64 -1.84
N GLU A 65 4.68 -12.23 -2.56
CA GLU A 65 3.35 -12.85 -2.58
C GLU A 65 3.32 -14.25 -3.23
N GLY A 66 4.41 -14.68 -3.86
CA GLY A 66 4.58 -16.04 -4.39
C GLY A 66 4.92 -17.10 -3.35
N LYS A 67 5.20 -16.70 -2.09
CA LYS A 67 5.58 -17.62 -1.00
C LYS A 67 4.38 -18.41 -0.48
N PRO A 68 4.59 -19.67 0.02
CA PRO A 68 3.57 -20.36 0.81
C PRO A 68 3.35 -19.62 2.15
N TRP A 69 2.19 -19.86 2.80
CA TRP A 69 1.83 -19.15 4.02
C TRP A 69 2.84 -19.31 5.16
N HIS A 70 3.34 -20.51 5.37
CA HIS A 70 4.32 -20.79 6.43
C HIS A 70 5.62 -19.99 6.30
N GLU A 71 6.00 -19.59 5.07
CA GLU A 71 7.14 -18.68 4.83
C GLU A 71 6.74 -17.20 4.83
N TYR A 72 5.49 -16.88 4.46
CA TYR A 72 5.00 -15.51 4.40
C TYR A 72 4.63 -14.98 5.79
N ARG A 73 3.93 -15.77 6.58
CA ARG A 73 3.46 -15.41 7.93
C ARG A 73 4.56 -14.86 8.84
N PRO A 74 5.76 -15.49 8.96
CA PRO A 74 6.84 -15.00 9.82
C PRO A 74 7.40 -13.63 9.43
N ILE A 75 7.15 -13.14 8.21
CA ILE A 75 7.55 -11.78 7.79
C ILE A 75 6.77 -10.74 8.59
N PHE A 76 5.51 -11.03 8.96
CA PHE A 76 4.62 -10.10 9.63
C PHE A 76 4.42 -10.42 11.11
N ILE A 77 4.29 -11.68 11.46
CA ILE A 77 3.94 -12.11 12.83
C ILE A 77 5.21 -12.42 13.61
N THR A 78 5.74 -11.40 14.27
CA THR A 78 6.93 -11.48 15.12
C THR A 78 6.65 -10.80 16.46
N ASP A 79 7.28 -11.27 17.54
CA ASP A 79 7.17 -10.64 18.86
C ASP A 79 7.51 -9.14 18.82
N LYS A 80 8.51 -8.76 18.02
CA LYS A 80 8.89 -7.36 17.84
C LYS A 80 7.74 -6.53 17.26
N ARG A 81 7.03 -7.06 16.24
CA ARG A 81 5.93 -6.32 15.60
C ARG A 81 4.68 -6.33 16.47
N ILE A 82 4.35 -7.43 17.13
CA ILE A 82 3.22 -7.53 18.08
C ILE A 82 3.43 -6.54 19.23
N ASN A 83 4.56 -6.60 19.92
CA ASN A 83 4.88 -5.69 21.03
C ASN A 83 5.00 -4.23 20.55
N GLY A 84 5.47 -4.01 19.33
CA GLY A 84 5.47 -2.70 18.68
C GLY A 84 4.05 -2.16 18.52
N GLY A 85 3.10 -3.00 18.10
CA GLY A 85 1.68 -2.65 17.93
C GLY A 85 0.99 -2.31 19.25
N ILE A 86 1.23 -3.10 20.28
CA ILE A 86 0.70 -2.83 21.64
C ILE A 86 1.21 -1.47 22.15
N LYS A 87 2.52 -1.21 21.99
CA LYS A 87 3.11 0.10 22.40
C LYS A 87 2.56 1.25 21.57
N PHE A 88 2.42 1.05 20.24
CA PHE A 88 1.87 2.05 19.34
C PHE A 88 0.42 2.36 19.71
N TRP A 89 -0.39 1.35 19.96
CA TRP A 89 -1.79 1.54 20.36
C TRP A 89 -1.90 2.29 21.69
N ARG A 90 -1.22 1.83 22.74
CA ARG A 90 -1.20 2.52 24.05
C ARG A 90 -0.75 3.98 23.95
N LYS A 91 0.24 4.26 23.09
CA LYS A 91 0.74 5.64 22.87
C LYS A 91 -0.24 6.56 22.15
N HIS A 92 -1.01 6.02 21.21
CA HIS A 92 -1.89 6.78 20.33
C HIS A 92 -3.37 6.40 20.49
N GLU A 93 -3.73 5.85 21.66
CA GLU A 93 -5.04 5.28 21.94
C GLU A 93 -6.19 6.24 21.61
N ALA A 94 -6.12 7.48 22.06
CA ALA A 94 -7.18 8.46 21.83
C ALA A 94 -7.43 8.72 20.34
N LEU A 95 -6.37 8.84 19.54
CA LEU A 95 -6.48 9.06 18.08
C LEU A 95 -7.01 7.82 17.36
N ILE A 96 -6.53 6.63 17.75
CA ILE A 96 -6.98 5.36 17.16
C ILE A 96 -8.47 5.13 17.46
N MET A 97 -8.90 5.39 18.70
CA MET A 97 -10.31 5.25 19.09
C MET A 97 -11.19 6.30 18.40
N GLN A 98 -10.72 7.55 18.26
CA GLN A 98 -11.41 8.58 17.49
C GLN A 98 -11.61 8.18 16.04
N ALA A 99 -10.56 7.67 15.38
CA ALA A 99 -10.65 7.18 14.01
C ALA A 99 -11.57 5.96 13.89
N ALA A 100 -11.46 5.01 14.82
CA ALA A 100 -12.30 3.81 14.87
C ALA A 100 -13.79 4.16 15.00
N GLU A 101 -14.14 5.09 15.87
CA GLU A 101 -15.51 5.57 16.07
C GLU A 101 -16.02 6.35 14.84
N LYS A 102 -15.21 7.31 14.34
CA LYS A 102 -15.59 8.18 13.23
C LYS A 102 -15.85 7.40 11.94
N PHE A 103 -15.06 6.38 11.67
CA PHE A 103 -15.11 5.62 10.42
C PHE A 103 -15.71 4.21 10.56
N GLY A 104 -16.07 3.79 11.76
CA GLY A 104 -16.66 2.47 12.00
C GLY A 104 -15.71 1.33 11.66
N VAL A 105 -14.44 1.42 12.07
CA VAL A 105 -13.40 0.42 11.80
C VAL A 105 -12.82 -0.10 13.11
N ASP A 106 -12.61 -1.41 13.20
CA ASP A 106 -12.05 -2.03 14.39
C ASP A 106 -10.62 -1.55 14.66
N PRO A 107 -10.31 -1.00 15.86
CA PRO A 107 -9.05 -0.32 16.14
C PRO A 107 -7.81 -1.21 15.97
N GLN A 108 -7.90 -2.50 16.30
CA GLN A 108 -6.81 -3.45 16.11
C GLN A 108 -6.42 -3.64 14.63
N ILE A 109 -7.35 -3.45 13.71
CA ILE A 109 -7.09 -3.54 12.26
C ILE A 109 -6.32 -2.31 11.78
N ILE A 110 -6.67 -1.12 12.25
CA ILE A 110 -5.95 0.12 11.94
C ILE A 110 -4.48 -0.03 12.37
N VAL A 111 -4.26 -0.49 13.60
CA VAL A 111 -2.92 -0.71 14.16
C VAL A 111 -2.15 -1.77 13.38
N ALA A 112 -2.83 -2.89 13.01
CA ALA A 112 -2.20 -3.98 12.27
C ALA A 112 -1.77 -3.57 10.86
N ILE A 113 -2.56 -2.75 10.16
CA ILE A 113 -2.18 -2.24 8.84
C ILE A 113 -0.93 -1.35 8.96
N ILE A 114 -0.90 -0.36 9.85
CA ILE A 114 0.27 0.51 10.05
C ILE A 114 1.51 -0.31 10.44
N GLY A 115 1.31 -1.36 11.25
CA GLY A 115 2.35 -2.31 11.63
C GLY A 115 2.83 -3.16 10.46
N GLY A 116 1.93 -3.63 9.62
CA GLY A 116 2.23 -4.41 8.42
C GLY A 116 3.03 -3.60 7.40
N GLU A 117 2.58 -2.36 7.14
CA GLU A 117 3.17 -1.48 6.13
C GLU A 117 4.55 -0.95 6.51
N THR A 118 4.68 -0.38 7.69
CA THR A 118 5.90 0.36 8.02
C THR A 118 6.53 -0.02 9.35
N ASN A 119 6.05 -1.09 10.01
CA ASN A 119 6.47 -1.41 11.37
C ASN A 119 6.34 -0.18 12.29
N TYR A 120 5.15 0.47 12.25
CA TYR A 120 4.79 1.65 13.05
C TYR A 120 5.69 2.87 12.77
N GLY A 121 6.04 3.10 11.51
CA GLY A 121 6.91 4.18 11.05
C GLY A 121 8.41 3.85 11.07
N GLY A 122 8.79 2.62 11.46
CA GLY A 122 10.19 2.18 11.47
C GLY A 122 10.79 1.98 10.08
N ASN A 123 9.98 1.85 9.04
CA ASN A 123 10.43 1.70 7.64
C ASN A 123 9.39 2.25 6.66
N ILE A 124 9.46 3.52 6.38
CA ILE A 124 8.58 4.21 5.42
C ILE A 124 9.08 4.14 3.96
N GLY A 125 10.22 3.46 3.73
CA GLY A 125 10.93 3.45 2.46
C GLY A 125 12.01 4.53 2.39
N SER A 126 12.95 4.35 1.46
CA SER A 126 14.13 5.22 1.30
C SER A 126 14.28 5.80 -0.10
N TYR A 127 13.46 5.37 -1.04
CA TYR A 127 13.47 5.89 -2.41
C TYR A 127 12.75 7.24 -2.48
N ARG A 128 13.26 8.15 -3.31
CA ARG A 128 12.45 9.30 -3.71
C ARG A 128 11.25 8.77 -4.49
N VAL A 129 10.05 9.21 -4.10
CA VAL A 129 8.80 8.78 -4.77
C VAL A 129 8.83 9.17 -6.25
N LEU A 130 9.37 10.36 -6.56
CA LEU A 130 9.58 10.82 -7.93
C LEU A 130 10.44 9.84 -8.75
N ASP A 131 11.60 9.41 -8.21
CA ASP A 131 12.47 8.44 -8.89
C ASP A 131 11.77 7.08 -9.08
N ALA A 132 11.04 6.63 -8.06
CA ALA A 132 10.35 5.34 -8.07
C ALA A 132 9.26 5.30 -9.15
N LEU A 133 8.36 6.28 -9.12
CA LEU A 133 7.25 6.34 -10.06
C LEU A 133 7.73 6.61 -11.48
N THR A 134 8.72 7.49 -11.68
CA THR A 134 9.32 7.74 -13.00
C THR A 134 9.99 6.48 -13.56
N THR A 135 10.79 5.77 -12.74
CA THR A 135 11.40 4.51 -13.17
C THR A 135 10.36 3.50 -13.63
N LEU A 136 9.28 3.32 -12.85
CA LEU A 136 8.24 2.33 -13.18
C LEU A 136 7.27 2.80 -14.27
N SER A 137 7.16 4.10 -14.52
CA SER A 137 6.35 4.62 -15.63
C SER A 137 7.03 4.40 -16.98
N PHE A 138 8.34 4.65 -17.06
CA PHE A 138 9.06 4.68 -18.33
C PHE A 138 9.94 3.44 -18.58
N TYR A 139 10.24 2.64 -17.55
CA TYR A 139 11.18 1.51 -17.61
C TYR A 139 10.64 0.28 -16.87
N TYR A 140 9.33 0.05 -16.94
CA TYR A 140 8.72 -1.11 -16.26
C TYR A 140 9.34 -2.41 -16.79
N PRO A 141 9.76 -3.35 -15.93
CA PRO A 141 10.36 -4.61 -16.38
C PRO A 141 9.32 -5.51 -17.07
N ASP A 142 9.81 -6.31 -18.03
CA ASP A 142 8.98 -7.37 -18.60
C ASP A 142 8.79 -8.50 -17.57
N THR A 143 7.63 -8.49 -16.95
CA THR A 143 7.18 -9.50 -15.97
C THR A 143 6.02 -10.34 -16.52
N GLY A 144 5.73 -10.22 -17.83
CA GLY A 144 4.54 -10.82 -18.45
C GLY A 144 3.22 -10.09 -18.10
N ASN A 145 3.30 -9.00 -17.33
CA ASN A 145 2.16 -8.12 -17.01
C ASN A 145 2.67 -6.68 -16.91
N ASP A 146 2.56 -5.93 -17.99
CA ASP A 146 2.95 -4.52 -18.03
C ASP A 146 2.02 -3.65 -17.17
N ARG A 147 2.62 -2.92 -16.24
CA ARG A 147 1.94 -1.96 -15.35
C ARG A 147 2.45 -0.53 -15.51
N SER A 148 3.20 -0.25 -16.57
CA SER A 148 3.76 1.08 -16.84
C SER A 148 2.67 2.17 -16.85
N GLU A 149 1.53 1.90 -17.46
CA GLU A 149 0.40 2.83 -17.49
C GLU A 149 -0.20 3.10 -16.10
N PHE A 150 -0.26 2.08 -15.24
CA PHE A 150 -0.67 2.27 -13.84
C PHE A 150 0.30 3.22 -13.13
N PHE A 151 1.61 3.01 -13.23
CA PHE A 151 2.60 3.87 -12.59
C PHE A 151 2.66 5.26 -13.22
N SER A 152 2.38 5.39 -14.51
CA SER A 152 2.23 6.69 -15.18
C SER A 152 1.08 7.51 -14.57
N ARG A 153 -0.07 6.89 -14.32
CA ARG A 153 -1.18 7.55 -13.60
C ARG A 153 -0.81 7.91 -12.16
N GLU A 154 -0.09 7.02 -11.46
CA GLU A 154 0.37 7.32 -10.09
C GLU A 154 1.38 8.47 -10.06
N LEU A 155 2.27 8.58 -11.05
CA LEU A 155 3.19 9.70 -11.18
C LEU A 155 2.46 11.02 -11.41
N MET A 156 1.43 11.06 -12.26
CA MET A 156 0.57 12.25 -12.43
C MET A 156 -0.12 12.62 -11.12
N ASN A 157 -0.75 11.64 -10.44
CA ASN A 157 -1.39 11.88 -9.14
C ASN A 157 -0.40 12.40 -8.09
N PHE A 158 0.85 11.93 -8.10
CA PHE A 158 1.89 12.42 -7.20
C PHE A 158 2.24 13.89 -7.46
N MET A 159 2.36 14.28 -8.74
CA MET A 159 2.62 15.67 -9.11
C MET A 159 1.46 16.59 -8.73
N VAL A 160 0.21 16.13 -8.91
CA VAL A 160 -0.98 16.87 -8.47
C VAL A 160 -1.00 17.05 -6.95
N LEU A 161 -0.68 15.98 -6.18
CA LEU A 161 -0.58 16.04 -4.72
C LEU A 161 0.43 17.08 -4.24
N GLY A 162 1.50 17.32 -5.00
CA GLY A 162 2.47 18.36 -4.67
C GLY A 162 1.85 19.74 -4.51
N SER A 163 0.87 20.06 -5.35
CA SER A 163 0.13 21.32 -5.29
C SER A 163 -1.08 21.28 -4.35
N GLU A 164 -1.72 20.12 -4.18
CA GLU A 164 -2.88 19.97 -3.29
C GLU A 164 -2.50 20.01 -1.81
N GLU A 165 -1.35 19.37 -1.43
CA GLU A 165 -0.96 19.14 -0.04
C GLU A 165 0.40 19.76 0.33
N ASP A 166 0.98 20.58 -0.52
CA ASP A 166 2.30 21.18 -0.31
C ASP A 166 3.42 20.13 -0.04
N ILE A 167 3.31 18.97 -0.72
CA ILE A 167 4.29 17.88 -0.59
C ILE A 167 5.56 18.24 -1.36
N PRO A 168 6.75 18.12 -0.73
CA PRO A 168 8.02 18.39 -1.41
C PRO A 168 8.34 17.29 -2.44
N ILE A 169 7.77 17.40 -3.65
CA ILE A 169 7.83 16.37 -4.72
C ILE A 169 9.26 15.88 -4.99
N ARG A 170 10.25 16.77 -4.97
CA ARG A 170 11.65 16.43 -5.24
C ARG A 170 12.34 15.68 -4.11
N GLU A 171 11.75 15.66 -2.89
CA GLU A 171 12.39 15.14 -1.67
C GLU A 171 11.61 14.01 -1.02
N ALA A 172 10.28 13.97 -1.23
CA ALA A 172 9.39 13.01 -0.59
C ALA A 172 9.87 11.57 -0.79
N LYS A 173 9.95 10.82 0.32
CA LYS A 173 10.43 9.44 0.35
C LYS A 173 9.28 8.45 0.55
N GLY A 174 9.46 7.29 -0.04
CA GLY A 174 8.51 6.19 0.04
C GLY A 174 9.14 4.85 -0.33
N SER A 175 8.30 3.86 -0.66
CA SER A 175 8.73 2.55 -1.09
C SER A 175 9.33 2.56 -2.52
N TYR A 176 9.94 1.46 -2.91
CA TYR A 176 10.42 1.26 -4.30
C TYR A 176 9.29 1.30 -5.34
N ALA A 177 8.04 1.10 -4.94
CA ALA A 177 6.86 1.18 -5.79
C ALA A 177 6.14 2.55 -5.71
N GLY A 178 6.70 3.54 -4.96
CA GLY A 178 6.12 4.87 -4.83
C GLY A 178 5.01 5.00 -3.79
N ALA A 179 4.82 4.01 -2.92
CA ALA A 179 3.90 4.12 -1.79
C ALA A 179 4.47 5.03 -0.70
N MET A 180 3.61 5.82 -0.04
CA MET A 180 3.98 6.99 0.75
C MET A 180 3.46 6.96 2.18
N GLY A 181 4.23 7.57 3.08
CA GLY A 181 3.84 7.76 4.48
C GLY A 181 3.76 6.49 5.30
N LEU A 182 3.24 6.58 6.53
CA LEU A 182 3.15 5.44 7.44
C LEU A 182 2.11 4.40 6.99
N GLY A 183 1.07 4.82 6.28
CA GLY A 183 0.05 3.94 5.71
C GLY A 183 0.40 3.38 4.33
N GLN A 184 1.54 3.73 3.75
CA GLN A 184 1.99 3.27 2.43
C GLN A 184 0.95 3.46 1.33
N PHE A 185 0.32 4.63 1.26
CA PHE A 185 -0.65 4.96 0.23
C PHE A 185 0.02 5.25 -1.11
N MET A 186 -0.52 4.67 -2.18
CA MET A 186 -0.22 5.14 -3.53
C MET A 186 -0.77 6.56 -3.72
N PRO A 187 -0.19 7.39 -4.61
CA PRO A 187 -0.65 8.78 -4.81
C PRO A 187 -2.15 8.91 -5.08
N SER A 188 -2.73 8.06 -5.92
CA SER A 188 -4.17 8.05 -6.17
C SER A 188 -4.98 7.72 -4.92
N SER A 189 -4.50 6.76 -4.11
CA SER A 189 -5.14 6.40 -2.83
C SER A 189 -5.00 7.52 -1.81
N TYR A 190 -3.90 8.25 -1.80
CA TYR A 190 -3.72 9.43 -0.95
C TYR A 190 -4.78 10.48 -1.27
N ARG A 191 -4.94 10.84 -2.54
CA ARG A 191 -5.93 11.83 -2.98
C ARG A 191 -7.36 11.41 -2.66
N GLU A 192 -7.67 10.11 -2.81
CA GLU A 192 -9.04 9.59 -2.65
C GLU A 192 -9.42 9.34 -1.18
N TYR A 193 -8.48 8.88 -0.35
CA TYR A 193 -8.79 8.35 0.98
C TYR A 193 -8.12 9.07 2.15
N ALA A 194 -7.07 9.87 1.92
CA ALA A 194 -6.46 10.61 3.02
C ALA A 194 -7.42 11.64 3.60
N VAL A 195 -7.38 11.79 4.92
CA VAL A 195 -8.20 12.74 5.67
C VAL A 195 -7.36 13.57 6.61
N ASP A 196 -7.74 14.81 6.78
CA ASP A 196 -7.30 15.70 7.83
C ASP A 196 -8.15 15.40 9.07
N LEU A 197 -7.60 14.63 10.03
CA LEU A 197 -8.33 14.22 11.22
C LEU A 197 -8.17 15.21 12.38
N ASP A 198 -7.05 15.92 12.46
CA ASP A 198 -6.81 16.95 13.49
C ASP A 198 -7.34 18.34 13.10
N GLY A 199 -7.71 18.55 11.84
CA GLY A 199 -8.36 19.76 11.36
C GLY A 199 -7.40 20.93 11.13
N ASP A 200 -6.10 20.64 10.89
CA ASP A 200 -5.09 21.67 10.65
C ASP A 200 -5.10 22.22 9.21
N GLY A 201 -5.92 21.66 8.31
CA GLY A 201 -6.08 22.03 6.92
C GLY A 201 -5.15 21.30 5.96
N ARG A 202 -4.43 20.27 6.41
CA ARG A 202 -3.53 19.42 5.63
C ARG A 202 -3.84 17.95 5.87
N ARG A 203 -3.40 17.09 4.94
CA ARG A 203 -3.47 15.64 5.09
C ARG A 203 -2.04 15.10 5.11
N ASP A 204 -1.38 15.05 6.28
CA ASP A 204 0.03 14.65 6.41
C ASP A 204 0.17 13.18 6.81
N LEU A 205 0.46 12.30 5.84
CA LEU A 205 0.67 10.86 6.09
C LEU A 205 2.09 10.49 6.53
N TRP A 206 3.00 11.47 6.70
CA TRP A 206 4.36 11.21 7.20
C TRP A 206 4.52 11.55 8.68
N SER A 207 3.93 12.66 9.15
CA SER A 207 4.18 13.18 10.49
C SER A 207 2.94 13.42 11.34
N SER A 208 1.73 13.67 10.78
CA SER A 208 0.50 13.75 11.57
C SER A 208 -0.04 12.36 11.89
N MET A 209 0.09 11.95 13.16
CA MET A 209 -0.44 10.66 13.59
C MET A 209 -1.97 10.60 13.49
N ALA A 210 -2.64 11.73 13.67
CA ALA A 210 -4.09 11.85 13.51
C ALA A 210 -4.50 11.50 12.07
N ASP A 211 -3.86 12.13 11.09
CA ASP A 211 -4.16 11.91 9.67
C ASP A 211 -3.82 10.50 9.23
N ILE A 212 -2.70 9.95 9.74
CA ILE A 212 -2.27 8.59 9.43
C ILE A 212 -3.33 7.57 9.88
N VAL A 213 -3.74 7.58 11.15
CA VAL A 213 -4.74 6.62 11.65
C VAL A 213 -6.12 6.89 11.06
N GLY A 214 -6.48 8.16 10.86
CA GLY A 214 -7.72 8.58 10.22
C GLY A 214 -7.80 8.10 8.78
N SER A 215 -6.73 8.26 8.00
CA SER A 215 -6.69 7.88 6.59
C SER A 215 -6.74 6.36 6.39
N VAL A 216 -6.03 5.59 7.23
CA VAL A 216 -6.11 4.11 7.21
C VAL A 216 -7.54 3.66 7.55
N ALA A 217 -8.18 4.26 8.55
CA ALA A 217 -9.56 3.96 8.90
C ALA A 217 -10.54 4.36 7.77
N ASN A 218 -10.38 5.57 7.20
CA ASN A 218 -11.22 6.01 6.09
C ASN A 218 -11.08 5.12 4.85
N TYR A 219 -9.86 4.65 4.56
CA TYR A 219 -9.64 3.70 3.46
C TYR A 219 -10.51 2.45 3.61
N LEU A 220 -10.50 1.81 4.77
CA LEU A 220 -11.31 0.62 5.04
C LEU A 220 -12.81 0.95 5.04
N HIS A 221 -13.21 2.06 5.64
CA HIS A 221 -14.59 2.56 5.62
C HIS A 221 -15.12 2.69 4.19
N ARG A 222 -14.37 3.37 3.32
CA ARG A 222 -14.73 3.59 1.92
C ARG A 222 -14.78 2.30 1.10
N HIS A 223 -14.05 1.25 1.51
CA HIS A 223 -14.13 -0.09 0.94
C HIS A 223 -15.26 -0.95 1.53
N GLY A 224 -15.99 -0.43 2.53
CA GLY A 224 -17.19 -1.04 3.06
C GLY A 224 -16.98 -1.89 4.31
N TRP A 225 -15.93 -1.61 5.09
CA TRP A 225 -15.69 -2.26 6.38
C TRP A 225 -16.93 -2.27 7.27
N GLN A 226 -17.18 -3.37 7.94
CA GLN A 226 -18.30 -3.57 8.86
C GLN A 226 -17.75 -3.76 10.27
N TYR A 227 -17.90 -2.75 11.14
CA TYR A 227 -17.41 -2.78 12.51
C TYR A 227 -17.95 -4.00 13.29
N GLY A 228 -17.05 -4.68 14.00
CA GLY A 228 -17.38 -5.84 14.83
C GLY A 228 -17.79 -7.09 14.05
N GLN A 229 -17.80 -7.06 12.71
CA GLN A 229 -18.12 -8.23 11.91
C GLN A 229 -16.88 -9.11 11.68
N PRO A 230 -17.03 -10.44 11.58
CA PRO A 230 -15.91 -11.34 11.40
C PRO A 230 -15.15 -11.06 10.10
N VAL A 231 -13.83 -11.17 10.17
CA VAL A 231 -12.93 -11.08 9.02
C VAL A 231 -12.82 -12.44 8.35
N THR A 232 -12.47 -13.46 9.11
CA THR A 232 -12.30 -14.84 8.64
C THR A 232 -12.46 -15.83 9.79
N SER A 233 -12.70 -17.09 9.46
CA SER A 233 -12.66 -18.20 10.41
C SER A 233 -12.10 -19.45 9.74
N ARG A 234 -11.50 -20.35 10.53
CA ARG A 234 -11.06 -21.63 10.01
C ARG A 234 -12.23 -22.43 9.46
N ALA A 235 -12.04 -23.12 8.36
CA ALA A 235 -13.06 -24.00 7.81
C ALA A 235 -12.87 -25.44 8.32
N ILE A 236 -13.95 -26.06 8.78
CA ILE A 236 -14.06 -27.51 8.94
C ILE A 236 -14.43 -28.03 7.56
N VAL A 237 -13.61 -28.93 7.04
CA VAL A 237 -13.75 -29.46 5.67
C VAL A 237 -14.27 -30.89 5.75
N ALA A 238 -15.43 -31.15 5.15
CA ALA A 238 -16.01 -32.47 5.06
C ALA A 238 -15.29 -33.35 4.03
N GLU A 239 -15.38 -34.65 4.18
CA GLU A 239 -14.95 -35.59 3.14
C GLU A 239 -15.75 -35.36 1.85
N GLY A 240 -15.05 -35.25 0.70
CA GLY A 240 -15.69 -34.96 -0.58
C GLY A 240 -16.07 -33.49 -0.80
N ALA A 241 -15.54 -32.56 0.01
CA ALA A 241 -15.78 -31.13 -0.18
C ALA A 241 -15.40 -30.65 -1.60
N ASP A 242 -16.19 -29.71 -2.12
CA ASP A 242 -16.05 -29.13 -3.47
C ASP A 242 -14.87 -28.14 -3.52
N LEU A 243 -13.67 -28.63 -3.83
CA LEU A 243 -12.45 -27.82 -3.85
C LEU A 243 -12.43 -26.78 -4.98
N ASP A 244 -13.32 -26.83 -5.96
CA ASP A 244 -13.43 -25.83 -7.02
C ASP A 244 -13.94 -24.49 -6.50
N LEU A 245 -14.56 -24.48 -5.33
CA LEU A 245 -14.99 -23.26 -4.63
C LEU A 245 -13.82 -22.51 -3.98
N VAL A 246 -12.66 -23.13 -3.83
CA VAL A 246 -11.50 -22.53 -3.15
C VAL A 246 -10.83 -21.49 -4.04
N THR A 247 -11.07 -20.21 -3.73
CA THR A 247 -10.50 -19.12 -4.51
C THR A 247 -9.07 -18.77 -4.12
N ARG A 248 -8.29 -18.31 -5.10
CA ARG A 248 -6.94 -17.78 -4.92
C ARG A 248 -6.79 -16.33 -5.40
N ARG A 249 -7.79 -15.81 -6.12
CA ARG A 249 -7.70 -14.49 -6.78
C ARG A 249 -8.91 -13.61 -6.55
N ASN A 250 -10.11 -14.20 -6.56
CA ASN A 250 -11.35 -13.47 -6.31
C ASN A 250 -11.85 -13.80 -4.91
N PHE A 251 -11.65 -12.90 -3.94
CA PHE A 251 -12.05 -13.07 -2.53
C PHE A 251 -13.38 -12.39 -2.22
N LYS A 252 -14.08 -11.90 -3.25
CA LYS A 252 -15.40 -11.32 -3.08
C LYS A 252 -16.34 -12.39 -2.54
N PRO A 253 -17.07 -12.13 -1.44
CA PRO A 253 -17.96 -13.09 -0.83
C PRO A 253 -19.26 -13.21 -1.64
N GLU A 254 -19.28 -14.09 -2.64
CA GLU A 254 -20.41 -14.27 -3.58
C GLU A 254 -21.32 -15.44 -3.23
N LYS A 255 -20.95 -16.27 -2.25
CA LYS A 255 -21.75 -17.37 -1.71
C LYS A 255 -22.22 -17.02 -0.33
N THR A 256 -23.19 -17.77 0.20
CA THR A 256 -23.55 -17.71 1.62
C THR A 256 -22.80 -18.77 2.43
N VAL A 257 -22.76 -18.60 3.75
CA VAL A 257 -22.25 -19.63 4.67
C VAL A 257 -22.99 -20.95 4.48
N ALA A 258 -24.33 -20.93 4.27
CA ALA A 258 -25.11 -22.10 3.98
C ALA A 258 -24.72 -22.79 2.68
N ASP A 259 -24.47 -22.02 1.61
CA ASP A 259 -24.00 -22.58 0.32
C ASP A 259 -22.64 -23.27 0.47
N LEU A 260 -21.74 -22.67 1.23
CA LEU A 260 -20.40 -23.25 1.48
C LEU A 260 -20.51 -24.51 2.35
N ALA A 261 -21.38 -24.50 3.38
CA ALA A 261 -21.61 -25.66 4.24
C ALA A 261 -22.20 -26.83 3.44
N ALA A 262 -23.15 -26.58 2.54
CA ALA A 262 -23.72 -27.59 1.64
C ALA A 262 -22.69 -28.20 0.68
N LYS A 263 -21.53 -27.51 0.49
CA LYS A 263 -20.41 -27.94 -0.34
C LYS A 263 -19.20 -28.42 0.48
N GLY A 264 -19.40 -28.65 1.78
CA GLY A 264 -18.42 -29.26 2.67
C GLY A 264 -17.46 -28.30 3.37
N PHE A 265 -17.73 -26.97 3.40
CA PHE A 265 -16.94 -25.99 4.13
C PHE A 265 -17.77 -25.30 5.19
N THR A 266 -17.61 -25.69 6.45
CA THR A 266 -18.33 -25.11 7.59
C THR A 266 -17.39 -24.20 8.40
N PRO A 267 -17.78 -22.96 8.76
CA PRO A 267 -16.99 -22.14 9.67
C PRO A 267 -16.76 -22.84 11.02
N SER A 268 -15.59 -22.68 11.62
CA SER A 268 -15.29 -23.22 12.96
C SER A 268 -15.92 -22.41 14.09
N VAL A 269 -16.55 -21.28 13.78
CA VAL A 269 -17.29 -20.42 14.70
C VAL A 269 -18.72 -20.23 14.19
N GLU A 270 -19.63 -19.92 15.11
CA GLU A 270 -21.02 -19.66 14.74
C GLU A 270 -21.12 -18.35 13.95
N VAL A 271 -21.72 -18.43 12.75
CA VAL A 271 -21.94 -17.31 11.86
C VAL A 271 -23.31 -17.49 11.19
N PRO A 272 -24.09 -16.41 10.94
CA PRO A 272 -25.37 -16.51 10.25
C PRO A 272 -25.27 -17.26 8.92
N ALA A 273 -26.23 -18.15 8.66
CA ALA A 273 -26.21 -19.02 7.49
C ALA A 273 -26.32 -18.26 6.15
N ASP A 274 -26.98 -17.11 6.16
CA ASP A 274 -27.18 -16.20 5.02
C ASP A 274 -26.02 -15.21 4.81
N LYS A 275 -25.01 -15.20 5.73
CA LYS A 275 -23.88 -14.28 5.64
C LYS A 275 -23.06 -14.54 4.38
N PRO A 276 -22.76 -13.49 3.56
CA PRO A 276 -21.91 -13.62 2.39
C PRO A 276 -20.48 -14.07 2.76
N ALA A 277 -19.99 -15.07 2.05
CA ALA A 277 -18.70 -15.69 2.33
C ALA A 277 -18.00 -16.22 1.05
N ALA A 278 -16.70 -16.46 1.16
CA ALA A 278 -15.90 -17.20 0.20
C ALA A 278 -14.99 -18.19 0.94
N VAL A 279 -14.34 -19.09 0.22
CA VAL A 279 -13.35 -20.02 0.79
C VAL A 279 -12.00 -19.77 0.16
N THR A 280 -10.98 -19.64 1.00
CA THR A 280 -9.58 -19.60 0.56
C THR A 280 -8.77 -20.70 1.25
N ARG A 281 -7.54 -20.91 0.79
CA ARG A 281 -6.62 -21.87 1.40
C ARG A 281 -5.26 -21.25 1.65
N LEU A 282 -4.61 -21.76 2.67
CA LEU A 282 -3.24 -21.43 3.01
C LEU A 282 -2.38 -22.70 2.98
N GLU A 283 -1.15 -22.56 2.50
CA GLU A 283 -0.18 -23.65 2.45
C GLU A 283 0.68 -23.58 3.74
N GLU A 284 0.36 -24.46 4.70
CA GLU A 284 1.12 -24.63 5.95
C GLU A 284 2.22 -25.67 5.77
N GLU A 285 3.17 -25.77 6.70
CA GLU A 285 4.18 -26.85 6.70
C GLU A 285 3.53 -28.24 6.77
N SER A 286 2.45 -28.36 7.56
CA SER A 286 1.70 -29.61 7.75
C SER A 286 0.71 -29.93 6.62
N GLY A 287 0.64 -29.10 5.58
CA GLY A 287 -0.29 -29.25 4.47
C GLY A 287 -1.21 -28.05 4.29
N ARG A 288 -2.34 -28.27 3.67
CA ARG A 288 -3.30 -27.19 3.34
C ARG A 288 -4.30 -26.99 4.44
N THR A 289 -4.55 -25.72 4.76
CA THR A 289 -5.64 -25.30 5.63
C THR A 289 -6.62 -24.45 4.86
N TYR A 290 -7.90 -24.54 5.21
CA TYR A 290 -8.97 -23.82 4.52
C TYR A 290 -9.63 -22.82 5.48
N TRP A 291 -10.05 -21.69 4.92
CA TRP A 291 -10.59 -20.57 5.66
C TRP A 291 -11.84 -20.02 4.99
N VAL A 292 -12.90 -19.84 5.76
CA VAL A 292 -14.08 -19.09 5.33
C VAL A 292 -13.77 -17.61 5.54
N THR A 293 -13.86 -16.82 4.48
CA THR A 293 -13.59 -15.39 4.49
C THR A 293 -14.87 -14.60 4.27
N TYR A 294 -14.99 -13.45 4.91
CA TYR A 294 -16.17 -12.60 4.90
C TYR A 294 -15.87 -11.25 4.24
N LYS A 295 -16.86 -10.34 4.26
CA LYS A 295 -16.74 -9.00 3.66
C LYS A 295 -15.49 -8.25 4.15
N ASN A 296 -15.23 -8.22 5.46
CA ASN A 296 -14.08 -7.52 6.03
C ASN A 296 -12.73 -8.08 5.56
N PHE A 297 -12.65 -9.37 5.29
CA PHE A 297 -11.43 -9.94 4.67
C PHE A 297 -11.23 -9.39 3.25
N TYR A 298 -12.30 -9.36 2.47
CA TYR A 298 -12.28 -8.80 1.13
C TYR A 298 -11.88 -7.32 1.15
N ASP A 299 -12.34 -6.53 2.14
CA ASP A 299 -12.06 -5.10 2.26
C ASP A 299 -10.62 -4.77 2.64
N ILE A 300 -9.86 -5.74 3.18
CA ILE A 300 -8.40 -5.61 3.35
C ILE A 300 -7.67 -5.83 2.01
N THR A 301 -8.18 -6.70 1.14
CA THR A 301 -7.46 -7.10 -0.08
C THR A 301 -7.17 -5.96 -1.07
N PRO A 302 -7.95 -4.88 -1.20
CA PRO A 302 -7.58 -3.73 -2.03
C PRO A 302 -6.30 -3.01 -1.58
N TYR A 303 -5.94 -3.11 -0.30
CA TYR A 303 -4.72 -2.50 0.24
C TYR A 303 -3.47 -3.12 -0.40
N ASN A 304 -3.43 -4.44 -0.51
CA ASN A 304 -2.33 -5.16 -1.16
C ASN A 304 -2.86 -6.46 -1.81
N ARG A 305 -3.59 -6.40 -2.86
CA ARG A 305 -4.23 -7.45 -3.69
C ARG A 305 -3.77 -8.91 -3.44
N SER A 306 -3.57 -9.28 -2.18
CA SER A 306 -3.03 -10.56 -1.71
C SER A 306 -3.86 -11.11 -0.55
N PRO A 307 -4.33 -12.37 -0.62
CA PRO A 307 -4.98 -13.02 0.51
C PRO A 307 -4.02 -13.29 1.66
N LEU A 308 -2.73 -13.48 1.34
CA LEU A 308 -1.69 -13.68 2.35
C LEU A 308 -1.52 -12.42 3.20
N TYR A 309 -1.55 -11.24 2.54
CA TYR A 309 -1.52 -9.97 3.23
C TYR A 309 -2.76 -9.77 4.12
N ALA A 310 -3.96 -10.01 3.58
CA ALA A 310 -5.20 -9.87 4.37
C ALA A 310 -5.20 -10.80 5.59
N MET A 311 -4.71 -12.03 5.44
CA MET A 311 -4.55 -12.97 6.55
C MET A 311 -3.49 -12.50 7.55
N ALA A 312 -2.35 -11.95 7.07
CA ALA A 312 -1.30 -11.43 7.95
C ALA A 312 -1.78 -10.22 8.77
N VAL A 313 -2.55 -9.31 8.15
CA VAL A 313 -3.18 -8.19 8.87
C VAL A 313 -4.13 -8.72 9.95
N TYR A 314 -4.97 -9.70 9.61
CA TYR A 314 -5.87 -10.31 10.57
C TYR A 314 -5.13 -10.99 11.72
N ASP A 315 -4.16 -11.88 11.44
CA ASP A 315 -3.38 -12.56 12.47
C ASP A 315 -2.65 -11.57 13.40
N LEU A 316 -2.04 -10.53 12.79
CA LEU A 316 -1.35 -9.47 13.55
C LEU A 316 -2.33 -8.71 14.43
N SER A 317 -3.52 -8.37 13.90
CA SER A 317 -4.54 -7.64 14.65
C SER A 317 -5.01 -8.40 15.89
N GLN A 318 -5.20 -9.73 15.74
CA GLN A 318 -5.65 -10.58 16.86
C GLN A 318 -4.54 -10.72 17.93
N ALA A 319 -3.29 -10.87 17.50
CA ALA A 319 -2.16 -10.95 18.44
C ALA A 319 -1.95 -9.63 19.20
N ILE A 320 -2.11 -8.48 18.52
CA ILE A 320 -2.04 -7.15 19.16
C ILE A 320 -3.20 -6.96 20.14
N LEU A 321 -4.43 -7.31 19.74
CA LEU A 321 -5.62 -7.18 20.58
C LEU A 321 -5.49 -7.99 21.87
N ALA A 322 -5.03 -9.24 21.77
CA ALA A 322 -4.81 -10.11 22.91
C ALA A 322 -3.81 -9.49 23.91
N GLY A 323 -2.65 -9.02 23.41
CA GLY A 323 -1.64 -8.41 24.30
C GLY A 323 -1.95 -6.97 24.73
N PHE A 324 -2.92 -6.30 24.11
CA PHE A 324 -3.41 -4.99 24.56
C PHE A 324 -4.37 -5.12 25.74
N ALA A 325 -5.15 -6.21 25.79
CA ALA A 325 -6.11 -6.50 26.85
C ALA A 325 -5.47 -7.00 28.16
N GLU A 326 -4.19 -7.42 28.13
CA GLU A 326 -3.36 -7.75 29.30
C GLU A 326 -2.77 -6.48 29.97
#